data_c455ec8c325885ea66d8cbedfdb1ab42
#
_entry.id   c455ec8c325885ea66d8cbedfdb1ab42
#
_cell.length_a   1.000
_cell.length_b   1.000
_cell.length_c   1.000
_cell.angle_alpha   90.00
_cell.angle_beta   90.00
_cell.angle_gamma   90.00
#
_symmetry.space_group_name_H-M   'P 1'
#
loop_
_entity.id
_entity.type
_entity.pdbx_description
1 polymer ?
#
loop_
_entity_poly.entity_id
_entity_poly.type
_entity_poly.pdbx_seq_one_letter_code
_entity_poly.pdbx_strand_id
1 'polypeptide(L)'
;QYFDYTDLRLAGFLQATYNIKENLSVMAGIRCEQLEFNIYDTINNTKLNYLPNASLLYRVNKKNSLRLNYKTLLTYPSYHFLTPFVYNGTDSLSYSYGNPELLPAKTQNIGFQYTFRNRYTQVTAEPYISLKKDIIGETRYIDGAVTRTFYDNIAHSTKYGGRFNATTLLFGFIQPMINLDFGYVVFNDKTFNGFEFSLDGGFVMALPWDMELETYITYIGKQRNYNGYYAESPIIEDITISKDFSNNFSVSLSYEEAFLATKYEEVCQGPNYYQRDWGETKHSAFRLYVRYVFNAGNKTLKDAEELESLMESEKNVKQRK
;
A
#
# COMPACT_ATOMS: atom_id res chain seq x y z
N GLN A 1 -27.48 7.29 20.20
CA GLN A 1 -26.64 6.63 21.21
C GLN A 1 -25.27 7.28 21.19
N TYR A 2 -24.73 7.61 22.36
CA TYR A 2 -23.37 8.16 22.51
C TYR A 2 -22.40 6.97 22.66
N PHE A 3 -21.29 6.96 21.88
CA PHE A 3 -20.25 5.94 21.95
C PHE A 3 -18.99 6.57 22.52
N ASP A 4 -18.59 6.13 23.69
CA ASP A 4 -17.35 6.55 24.35
C ASP A 4 -16.29 5.46 24.18
N TYR A 5 -15.21 5.81 23.49
CA TYR A 5 -14.09 4.94 23.19
C TYR A 5 -12.79 5.69 23.39
N THR A 6 -11.91 5.11 24.18
CA THR A 6 -10.56 5.63 24.37
C THR A 6 -9.55 4.55 24.03
N ASP A 7 -8.55 4.87 23.20
CA ASP A 7 -7.41 4.02 22.97
C ASP A 7 -6.08 4.70 23.37
N LEU A 8 -5.24 3.93 24.04
CA LEU A 8 -3.87 4.32 24.37
C LEU A 8 -2.92 3.30 23.75
N ARG A 9 -1.98 3.78 22.94
CA ARG A 9 -0.95 2.94 22.32
C ARG A 9 0.42 3.39 22.80
N LEU A 10 1.06 2.52 23.53
CA LEU A 10 2.45 2.69 23.95
C LEU A 10 3.33 1.75 23.15
N ALA A 11 4.42 2.28 22.60
CA ALA A 11 5.35 1.48 21.83
C ALA A 11 6.79 1.83 22.13
N GLY A 12 7.59 0.79 22.37
CA GLY A 12 9.04 0.89 22.46
C GLY A 12 9.70 -0.01 21.41
N PHE A 13 10.84 0.41 20.89
CA PHE A 13 11.60 -0.43 19.97
C PHE A 13 13.08 -0.41 20.27
N LEU A 14 13.74 -1.53 19.97
CA LEU A 14 15.18 -1.68 20.00
C LEU A 14 15.61 -2.27 18.66
N GLN A 15 16.63 -1.69 18.04
CA GLN A 15 17.19 -2.18 16.79
C GLN A 15 18.71 -2.03 16.82
N ALA A 16 19.40 -3.06 16.36
CA ALA A 16 20.83 -3.08 16.19
C ALA A 16 21.19 -3.46 14.76
N THR A 17 22.23 -2.80 14.24
CA THR A 17 22.83 -3.13 12.93
C THR A 17 24.29 -3.44 13.16
N TYR A 18 24.75 -4.57 12.63
CA TYR A 18 26.12 -5.01 12.72
C TYR A 18 26.68 -5.31 11.32
N ASN A 19 27.81 -4.69 10.99
CA ASN A 19 28.52 -4.93 9.77
C ASN A 19 29.53 -6.06 9.99
N ILE A 20 29.21 -7.26 9.52
CA ILE A 20 30.06 -8.46 9.63
C ILE A 20 31.30 -8.26 8.75
N LYS A 21 31.09 -7.68 7.56
CA LYS A 21 32.12 -7.29 6.57
C LYS A 21 31.64 -6.02 5.86
N GLU A 22 32.53 -5.38 5.09
CA GLU A 22 32.17 -4.20 4.28
C GLU A 22 30.97 -4.44 3.35
N ASN A 23 30.83 -5.68 2.89
CA ASN A 23 29.77 -6.08 1.96
C ASN A 23 28.66 -6.92 2.60
N LEU A 24 28.71 -7.21 3.91
CA LEU A 24 27.74 -8.05 4.62
C LEU A 24 27.32 -7.38 5.91
N SER A 25 26.05 -7.04 6.03
CA SER A 25 25.45 -6.45 7.23
C SER A 25 24.20 -7.19 7.66
N VAL A 26 24.03 -7.32 8.97
CA VAL A 26 22.84 -7.87 9.59
C VAL A 26 22.18 -6.78 10.44
N MET A 27 20.87 -6.72 10.39
CA MET A 27 20.04 -5.86 11.24
C MET A 27 19.01 -6.76 11.93
N ALA A 28 18.83 -6.57 13.22
CA ALA A 28 17.77 -7.21 13.99
C ALA A 28 17.13 -6.17 14.90
N GLY A 29 15.83 -6.27 15.08
CA GLY A 29 15.08 -5.37 15.93
C GLY A 29 13.82 -6.04 16.46
N ILE A 30 13.31 -5.49 17.54
CA ILE A 30 12.03 -5.84 18.11
C ILE A 30 11.30 -4.55 18.50
N ARG A 31 10.03 -4.48 18.15
CA ARG A 31 9.11 -3.46 18.62
C ARG A 31 8.08 -4.12 19.51
N CYS A 32 7.90 -3.55 20.70
CA CYS A 32 6.86 -3.97 21.64
C CYS A 32 5.77 -2.89 21.62
N GLU A 33 4.54 -3.30 21.41
CA GLU A 33 3.38 -2.41 21.44
C GLU A 33 2.38 -2.89 22.47
N GLN A 34 2.05 -2.02 23.40
CA GLN A 34 0.93 -2.19 24.30
C GLN A 34 -0.23 -1.37 23.77
N LEU A 35 -1.33 -2.05 23.49
CA LEU A 35 -2.61 -1.44 23.17
C LEU A 35 -3.51 -1.60 24.38
N GLU A 36 -4.03 -0.51 24.87
CA GLU A 36 -5.05 -0.45 25.91
C GLU A 36 -6.24 0.28 25.33
N PHE A 37 -7.40 -0.33 25.33
CA PHE A 37 -8.64 0.32 24.94
C PHE A 37 -9.73 0.11 25.98
N ASN A 38 -10.49 1.17 26.14
CA ASN A 38 -11.61 1.25 27.06
C ASN A 38 -12.88 1.63 26.31
N ILE A 39 -13.94 0.88 26.54
CA ILE A 39 -15.27 1.16 25.99
C ILE A 39 -16.22 1.32 27.17
N TYR A 40 -16.77 2.54 27.37
CA TYR A 40 -17.72 2.87 28.44
C TYR A 40 -17.26 2.51 29.85
N ASP A 41 -15.99 2.57 30.16
CA ASP A 41 -15.41 2.13 31.44
C ASP A 41 -15.79 0.70 31.85
N THR A 42 -16.39 -0.07 30.95
CA THR A 42 -16.90 -1.42 31.22
C THR A 42 -16.06 -2.49 30.55
N ILE A 43 -15.53 -2.22 29.36
CA ILE A 43 -14.69 -3.15 28.61
C ILE A 43 -13.29 -2.59 28.54
N ASN A 44 -12.40 -3.13 29.36
CA ASN A 44 -10.99 -2.82 29.38
C ASN A 44 -10.20 -3.99 28.78
N ASN A 45 -9.45 -3.75 27.73
CA ASN A 45 -8.62 -4.76 27.12
C ASN A 45 -7.20 -4.22 26.92
N THR A 46 -6.23 -4.90 27.52
CA THR A 46 -4.81 -4.58 27.38
C THR A 46 -4.11 -5.72 26.64
N LYS A 47 -3.47 -5.42 25.53
CA LYS A 47 -2.74 -6.41 24.73
C LYS A 47 -1.32 -5.96 24.48
N LEU A 48 -0.38 -6.84 24.78
CA LEU A 48 1.04 -6.65 24.49
C LEU A 48 1.41 -7.48 23.26
N ASN A 49 1.98 -6.80 22.26
CA ASN A 49 2.39 -7.39 21.00
C ASN A 49 3.89 -7.22 20.78
N TYR A 50 4.52 -8.32 20.32
CA TYR A 50 5.92 -8.34 19.94
C TYR A 50 6.04 -8.43 18.43
N LEU A 51 6.78 -7.47 17.86
CA LEU A 51 6.92 -7.30 16.41
C LEU A 51 8.42 -7.37 16.04
N PRO A 52 8.97 -8.58 15.95
CA PRO A 52 10.35 -8.75 15.52
C PRO A 52 10.51 -8.41 14.04
N ASN A 53 11.70 -7.88 13.71
CA ASN A 53 12.16 -7.68 12.35
C ASN A 53 13.64 -8.06 12.24
N ALA A 54 14.05 -8.53 11.08
CA ALA A 54 15.43 -8.87 10.79
C ALA A 54 15.74 -8.67 9.30
N SER A 55 16.95 -8.29 8.98
CA SER A 55 17.40 -8.15 7.60
C SER A 55 18.88 -8.54 7.49
N LEU A 56 19.19 -9.33 6.48
CA LEU A 56 20.56 -9.66 6.09
C LEU A 56 20.79 -9.08 4.69
N LEU A 57 21.75 -8.16 4.59
CA LEU A 57 22.13 -7.53 3.32
C LEU A 57 23.52 -7.99 2.91
N TYR A 58 23.60 -8.56 1.71
CA TYR A 58 24.87 -8.92 1.06
C TYR A 58 25.04 -8.13 -0.24
N ARG A 59 26.06 -7.27 -0.30
CA ARG A 59 26.45 -6.57 -1.51
C ARG A 59 27.43 -7.44 -2.30
N VAL A 60 26.94 -8.08 -3.36
CA VAL A 60 27.76 -8.93 -4.23
C VAL A 60 28.84 -8.08 -4.92
N ASN A 61 28.47 -6.88 -5.38
CA ASN A 61 29.35 -5.87 -5.93
C ASN A 61 28.65 -4.49 -5.90
N LYS A 62 29.26 -3.47 -6.53
CA LYS A 62 28.70 -2.09 -6.56
C LYS A 62 27.33 -1.98 -7.24
N LYS A 63 26.96 -2.97 -8.06
CA LYS A 63 25.70 -2.95 -8.83
C LYS A 63 24.67 -3.94 -8.33
N ASN A 64 25.09 -5.00 -7.63
CA ASN A 64 24.24 -6.12 -7.27
C ASN A 64 24.20 -6.32 -5.75
N SER A 65 23.01 -6.45 -5.19
CA SER A 65 22.80 -6.77 -3.79
C SER A 65 21.69 -7.80 -3.60
N LEU A 66 21.82 -8.58 -2.56
CA LEU A 66 20.85 -9.57 -2.08
C LEU A 66 20.44 -9.17 -0.68
N ARG A 67 19.15 -9.26 -0.37
CA ARG A 67 18.61 -8.98 0.95
C ARG A 67 17.58 -10.03 1.34
N LEU A 68 17.77 -10.63 2.49
CA LEU A 68 16.76 -11.45 3.15
C LEU A 68 16.09 -10.58 4.22
N ASN A 69 14.76 -10.50 4.20
CA ASN A 69 13.97 -9.68 5.12
C ASN A 69 12.96 -10.56 5.87
N TYR A 70 12.82 -10.29 7.15
CA TYR A 70 11.71 -10.74 7.96
C TYR A 70 11.07 -9.54 8.67
N LYS A 71 9.75 -9.40 8.59
CA LYS A 71 9.04 -8.29 9.23
C LYS A 71 7.69 -8.74 9.74
N THR A 72 7.36 -8.33 10.96
CA THR A 72 6.04 -8.50 11.55
C THR A 72 5.31 -7.16 11.60
N LEU A 73 4.03 -7.16 11.23
CA LEU A 73 3.14 -5.99 11.21
C LEU A 73 1.83 -6.35 11.91
N LEU A 74 1.16 -5.34 12.50
CA LEU A 74 -0.20 -5.44 13.01
C LEU A 74 -1.12 -4.52 12.22
N THR A 75 -2.34 -5.00 12.01
CA THR A 75 -3.48 -4.20 11.52
C THR A 75 -4.52 -4.20 12.61
N TYR A 76 -4.77 -3.05 13.19
CA TYR A 76 -5.75 -2.89 14.26
C TYR A 76 -7.17 -2.85 13.70
N PRO A 77 -8.18 -3.34 14.46
CA PRO A 77 -9.56 -3.20 14.08
C PRO A 77 -9.95 -1.71 14.07
N SER A 78 -10.83 -1.35 13.16
CA SER A 78 -11.44 -0.03 13.14
C SER A 78 -12.42 0.12 14.30
N TYR A 79 -12.59 1.34 14.83
CA TYR A 79 -13.43 1.58 16.01
C TYR A 79 -14.88 1.10 15.82
N HIS A 80 -15.43 1.19 14.61
CA HIS A 80 -16.80 0.75 14.33
C HIS A 80 -16.96 -0.77 14.37
N PHE A 81 -15.88 -1.54 14.21
CA PHE A 81 -15.90 -2.99 14.40
C PHE A 81 -15.91 -3.38 15.90
N LEU A 82 -15.49 -2.46 16.77
CA LEU A 82 -15.39 -2.69 18.21
C LEU A 82 -16.65 -2.23 18.97
N THR A 83 -17.56 -1.50 18.31
CA THR A 83 -18.76 -0.98 18.99
C THR A 83 -19.67 -2.12 19.48
N PRO A 84 -20.04 -2.18 20.77
CA PRO A 84 -20.95 -3.19 21.28
C PRO A 84 -22.42 -2.95 20.89
N PHE A 85 -22.70 -1.83 20.24
CA PHE A 85 -24.07 -1.48 19.85
C PHE A 85 -24.40 -1.96 18.46
N VAL A 86 -25.68 -2.23 18.30
CA VAL A 86 -26.24 -2.49 16.98
C VAL A 86 -26.29 -1.19 16.20
N TYR A 87 -25.57 -1.17 15.11
CA TYR A 87 -25.61 -0.08 14.15
C TYR A 87 -26.65 -0.40 13.07
N ASN A 88 -27.67 0.45 12.97
CA ASN A 88 -28.59 0.43 11.83
C ASN A 88 -27.99 1.34 10.75
N GLY A 89 -27.74 0.80 9.57
CA GLY A 89 -27.38 1.60 8.41
C GLY A 89 -28.50 2.58 8.00
N THR A 90 -28.38 3.15 6.84
CA THR A 90 -29.43 3.97 6.20
C THR A 90 -30.72 3.18 5.91
N ASP A 91 -30.62 1.87 5.95
CA ASP A 91 -31.71 0.91 5.75
C ASP A 91 -32.12 0.28 7.08
N SER A 92 -33.42 0.36 7.41
CA SER A 92 -33.99 -0.23 8.62
C SER A 92 -33.98 -1.78 8.63
N LEU A 93 -33.51 -2.41 7.57
CA LEU A 93 -33.41 -3.86 7.43
C LEU A 93 -31.95 -4.36 7.57
N SER A 94 -30.97 -3.48 7.78
CA SER A 94 -29.56 -3.85 7.89
C SER A 94 -29.03 -3.52 9.29
N TYR A 95 -28.54 -4.54 10.00
CA TYR A 95 -28.01 -4.44 11.34
C TYR A 95 -26.57 -4.93 11.39
N SER A 96 -25.65 -4.11 11.91
CA SER A 96 -24.25 -4.49 12.15
C SER A 96 -23.96 -4.56 13.64
N TYR A 97 -23.28 -5.63 14.05
CA TYR A 97 -22.90 -5.94 15.41
C TYR A 97 -21.38 -5.96 15.51
N GLY A 98 -20.80 -4.99 16.17
CA GLY A 98 -19.37 -4.99 16.41
C GLY A 98 -18.96 -5.96 17.51
N ASN A 99 -17.66 -6.19 17.61
CA ASN A 99 -17.07 -7.14 18.57
C ASN A 99 -15.90 -6.48 19.31
N PRO A 100 -16.07 -6.11 20.58
CA PRO A 100 -15.00 -5.51 21.40
C PRO A 100 -13.81 -6.43 21.66
N GLU A 101 -13.95 -7.75 21.45
CA GLU A 101 -12.90 -8.73 21.69
C GLU A 101 -11.96 -8.94 20.50
N LEU A 102 -12.16 -8.22 19.39
CA LEU A 102 -11.33 -8.36 18.20
C LEU A 102 -9.83 -8.18 18.51
N LEU A 103 -9.05 -9.10 17.98
CA LEU A 103 -7.60 -9.05 18.00
C LEU A 103 -7.07 -8.28 16.79
N PRO A 104 -5.94 -7.57 16.91
CA PRO A 104 -5.25 -7.07 15.74
C PRO A 104 -4.80 -8.20 14.83
N ALA A 105 -5.07 -8.05 13.53
CA ALA A 105 -4.57 -9.00 12.55
C ALA A 105 -3.04 -8.90 12.44
N LYS A 106 -2.35 -10.04 12.52
CA LYS A 106 -0.89 -10.12 12.48
C LYS A 106 -0.40 -10.62 11.13
N THR A 107 0.48 -9.83 10.51
CA THR A 107 1.12 -10.19 9.23
C THR A 107 2.61 -10.40 9.43
N GLN A 108 3.13 -11.56 9.00
CA GLN A 108 4.56 -11.87 8.97
C GLN A 108 5.00 -12.02 7.51
N ASN A 109 5.98 -11.24 7.10
CA ASN A 109 6.52 -11.26 5.75
C ASN A 109 7.97 -11.76 5.77
N ILE A 110 8.26 -12.71 4.91
CA ILE A 110 9.60 -13.20 4.61
C ILE A 110 9.85 -12.95 3.14
N GLY A 111 10.87 -12.17 2.79
CA GLY A 111 11.20 -11.84 1.40
C GLY A 111 12.68 -11.99 1.12
N PHE A 112 13.00 -12.48 -0.06
CA PHE A 112 14.34 -12.53 -0.59
C PHE A 112 14.46 -11.60 -1.78
N GLN A 113 15.11 -10.46 -1.60
CA GLN A 113 15.21 -9.41 -2.59
C GLN A 113 16.56 -9.44 -3.30
N TYR A 114 16.53 -9.50 -4.62
CA TYR A 114 17.65 -9.17 -5.48
C TYR A 114 17.49 -7.77 -6.03
N THR A 115 18.53 -6.94 -5.98
CA THR A 115 18.54 -5.61 -6.59
C THR A 115 19.75 -5.47 -7.49
N PHE A 116 19.49 -5.16 -8.77
CA PHE A 116 20.47 -4.64 -9.70
C PHE A 116 20.31 -3.14 -9.83
N ARG A 117 21.40 -2.40 -9.72
CA ARG A 117 21.41 -0.94 -9.88
C ARG A 117 22.65 -0.46 -10.59
N ASN A 118 22.46 0.28 -11.66
CA ASN A 118 23.53 1.04 -12.31
C ASN A 118 23.11 2.52 -12.46
N ARG A 119 23.80 3.28 -13.28
CA ARG A 119 23.53 4.71 -13.49
C ARG A 119 22.14 4.99 -14.07
N TYR A 120 21.64 4.10 -14.91
CA TYR A 120 20.43 4.31 -15.71
C TYR A 120 19.30 3.34 -15.36
N THR A 121 19.62 2.22 -14.74
CA THR A 121 18.67 1.12 -14.54
C THR A 121 18.67 0.68 -13.10
N GLN A 122 17.48 0.50 -12.54
CA GLN A 122 17.26 -0.21 -11.29
C GLN A 122 16.25 -1.32 -11.54
N VAL A 123 16.59 -2.54 -11.14
CA VAL A 123 15.69 -3.69 -11.19
C VAL A 123 15.70 -4.34 -9.80
N THR A 124 14.53 -4.66 -9.31
CA THR A 124 14.33 -5.37 -8.04
C THR A 124 13.39 -6.54 -8.28
N ALA A 125 13.78 -7.74 -7.84
CA ALA A 125 12.94 -8.92 -7.82
C ALA A 125 12.91 -9.48 -6.40
N GLU A 126 11.72 -9.75 -5.87
CA GLU A 126 11.51 -10.20 -4.50
C GLU A 126 10.47 -11.32 -4.43
N PRO A 127 10.83 -12.61 -4.51
CA PRO A 127 9.96 -13.66 -4.03
C PRO A 127 9.72 -13.50 -2.53
N TYR A 128 8.47 -13.73 -2.10
CA TYR A 128 8.08 -13.56 -0.71
C TYR A 128 7.02 -14.57 -0.26
N ILE A 129 6.95 -14.74 1.05
CA ILE A 129 5.86 -15.43 1.74
C ILE A 129 5.25 -14.45 2.74
N SER A 130 3.94 -14.28 2.69
CA SER A 130 3.18 -13.47 3.65
C SER A 130 2.20 -14.34 4.40
N LEU A 131 2.34 -14.41 5.72
CA LEU A 131 1.49 -15.14 6.63
C LEU A 131 0.61 -14.15 7.37
N LYS A 132 -0.71 -14.23 7.21
CA LYS A 132 -1.66 -13.40 7.95
C LYS A 132 -2.46 -14.29 8.90
N LYS A 133 -2.55 -13.86 10.17
CA LYS A 133 -3.36 -14.51 11.22
C LYS A 133 -4.34 -13.51 11.78
N ASP A 134 -5.42 -14.03 12.34
CA ASP A 134 -6.45 -13.25 13.02
C ASP A 134 -7.04 -12.16 12.11
N ILE A 135 -7.25 -12.53 10.83
CA ILE A 135 -7.85 -11.61 9.85
C ILE A 135 -9.25 -11.28 10.32
N ILE A 136 -9.49 -9.99 10.51
CA ILE A 136 -10.80 -9.46 10.88
C ILE A 136 -11.69 -9.57 9.66
N GLY A 137 -12.81 -10.23 9.84
CA GLY A 137 -13.77 -10.46 8.79
C GLY A 137 -15.18 -10.24 9.26
N GLU A 138 -16.07 -10.03 8.30
CA GLU A 138 -17.49 -9.98 8.53
C GLU A 138 -18.16 -11.31 8.18
N THR A 139 -19.09 -11.73 9.03
CA THR A 139 -20.02 -12.81 8.72
C THR A 139 -21.40 -12.21 8.61
N ARG A 140 -22.02 -12.38 7.45
CA ARG A 140 -23.33 -11.82 7.15
C ARG A 140 -24.35 -12.94 7.05
N TYR A 141 -25.51 -12.72 7.64
CA TYR A 141 -26.66 -13.62 7.58
C TYR A 141 -27.87 -12.85 7.06
N ILE A 142 -28.61 -13.48 6.15
CA ILE A 142 -29.90 -12.97 5.67
C ILE A 142 -31.00 -13.78 6.34
N ASP A 143 -31.83 -13.09 7.12
CA ASP A 143 -32.97 -13.65 7.87
C ASP A 143 -34.26 -12.96 7.37
N GLY A 144 -34.93 -13.61 6.42
CA GLY A 144 -36.04 -13.01 5.67
C GLY A 144 -35.60 -11.79 4.88
N ALA A 145 -36.12 -10.61 5.24
CA ALA A 145 -35.73 -9.32 4.67
C ALA A 145 -34.61 -8.62 5.45
N VAL A 146 -34.17 -9.19 6.58
CA VAL A 146 -33.21 -8.56 7.48
C VAL A 146 -31.79 -9.10 7.24
N THR A 147 -30.83 -8.20 7.07
CA THR A 147 -29.41 -8.51 6.99
C THR A 147 -28.75 -8.25 8.36
N ARG A 148 -28.00 -9.22 8.87
CA ARG A 148 -27.24 -9.12 10.12
C ARG A 148 -25.77 -9.36 9.83
N THR A 149 -24.92 -8.40 10.19
CA THR A 149 -23.48 -8.44 10.01
C THR A 149 -22.77 -8.51 11.36
N PHE A 150 -21.86 -9.45 11.51
CA PHE A 150 -21.02 -9.66 12.70
C PHE A 150 -19.55 -9.61 12.29
N TYR A 151 -18.70 -9.14 13.19
CA TYR A 151 -17.24 -9.06 12.98
C TYR A 151 -16.51 -9.98 13.95
N ASP A 152 -15.54 -10.74 13.41
CA ASP A 152 -14.71 -11.64 14.21
C ASP A 152 -13.33 -11.86 13.54
N ASN A 153 -12.38 -12.45 14.29
CA ASN A 153 -11.10 -12.91 13.76
C ASN A 153 -11.27 -14.31 13.13
N ILE A 154 -11.75 -14.37 11.91
CA ILE A 154 -12.28 -15.61 11.31
C ILE A 154 -11.33 -16.31 10.37
N ALA A 155 -10.24 -15.67 9.91
CA ALA A 155 -9.43 -16.22 8.85
C ALA A 155 -7.92 -16.14 9.11
N HIS A 156 -7.23 -17.09 8.47
CA HIS A 156 -5.78 -17.05 8.26
C HIS A 156 -5.51 -17.18 6.78
N SER A 157 -4.44 -16.57 6.31
CA SER A 157 -4.01 -16.76 4.93
C SER A 157 -2.50 -16.85 4.80
N THR A 158 -2.06 -17.56 3.76
CA THR A 158 -0.68 -17.59 3.32
C THR A 158 -0.63 -17.18 1.85
N LYS A 159 0.13 -16.13 1.53
CA LYS A 159 0.40 -15.72 0.16
C LYS A 159 1.85 -16.08 -0.21
N TYR A 160 2.01 -16.87 -1.25
CA TYR A 160 3.28 -17.14 -1.91
C TYR A 160 3.35 -16.26 -3.14
N GLY A 161 4.28 -15.31 -3.17
CA GLY A 161 4.25 -14.30 -4.20
C GLY A 161 5.61 -13.83 -4.65
N GLY A 162 5.59 -12.92 -5.61
CA GLY A 162 6.75 -12.22 -6.12
C GLY A 162 6.41 -10.77 -6.45
N ARG A 163 7.34 -9.87 -6.16
CA ARG A 163 7.32 -8.48 -6.60
C ARG A 163 8.44 -8.28 -7.60
N PHE A 164 8.15 -7.56 -8.64
CA PHE A 164 9.14 -7.13 -9.62
C PHE A 164 8.97 -5.65 -9.88
N ASN A 165 10.04 -4.89 -9.72
CA ASN A 165 10.06 -3.46 -10.01
C ASN A 165 11.24 -3.18 -10.92
N ALA A 166 11.00 -2.44 -11.98
CA ALA A 166 12.04 -2.02 -12.90
C ALA A 166 11.82 -0.58 -13.36
N THR A 167 12.90 0.16 -13.41
CA THR A 167 12.94 1.47 -14.05
C THR A 167 14.28 1.61 -14.78
N THR A 168 14.26 2.24 -15.93
CA THR A 168 15.48 2.46 -16.72
C THR A 168 15.35 3.74 -17.55
N LEU A 169 16.48 4.43 -17.75
CA LEU A 169 16.54 5.56 -18.68
C LEU A 169 17.00 5.04 -20.04
N LEU A 170 16.09 5.02 -21.01
CA LEU A 170 16.34 4.62 -22.40
C LEU A 170 16.63 5.85 -23.25
N PHE A 171 17.59 5.73 -24.14
CA PHE A 171 17.99 6.77 -25.10
C PHE A 171 18.30 8.15 -24.47
N GLY A 172 18.40 8.22 -23.14
CA GLY A 172 18.64 9.44 -22.39
C GLY A 172 17.42 10.34 -22.16
N PHE A 173 16.25 9.98 -22.66
CA PHE A 173 15.03 10.82 -22.55
C PHE A 173 13.73 10.08 -22.20
N ILE A 174 13.68 8.76 -22.27
CA ILE A 174 12.50 7.96 -21.87
C ILE A 174 12.83 7.15 -20.63
N GLN A 175 12.02 7.27 -19.60
CA GLN A 175 12.15 6.51 -18.35
C GLN A 175 10.91 5.65 -18.13
N PRO A 176 10.82 4.46 -18.72
CA PRO A 176 9.76 3.51 -18.40
C PRO A 176 9.93 2.97 -16.98
N MET A 177 8.79 2.68 -16.35
CA MET A 177 8.69 2.03 -15.04
C MET A 177 7.63 0.94 -15.07
N ILE A 178 7.88 -0.12 -14.32
CA ILE A 178 6.95 -1.23 -14.16
C ILE A 178 7.06 -1.78 -12.74
N ASN A 179 5.91 -2.00 -12.11
CA ASN A 179 5.76 -2.65 -10.81
C ASN A 179 4.75 -3.79 -10.96
N LEU A 180 5.16 -4.99 -10.59
CA LEU A 180 4.34 -6.18 -10.60
C LEU A 180 4.27 -6.74 -9.19
N ASP A 181 3.08 -7.09 -8.71
CA ASP A 181 2.87 -7.96 -7.56
C ASP A 181 1.99 -9.13 -8.00
N PHE A 182 2.45 -10.33 -7.76
CA PHE A 182 1.70 -11.53 -8.10
C PHE A 182 1.88 -12.59 -7.02
N GLY A 183 0.91 -13.48 -6.88
CA GLY A 183 1.03 -14.54 -5.91
C GLY A 183 -0.20 -15.44 -5.88
N TYR A 184 -0.05 -16.54 -5.17
CA TYR A 184 -1.13 -17.46 -4.88
C TYR A 184 -1.48 -17.38 -3.40
N VAL A 185 -2.73 -17.07 -3.11
CA VAL A 185 -3.25 -16.95 -1.74
C VAL A 185 -3.99 -18.21 -1.36
N VAL A 186 -3.70 -18.71 -0.18
CA VAL A 186 -4.35 -19.86 0.46
C VAL A 186 -4.98 -19.40 1.77
N PHE A 187 -6.27 -19.57 1.91
CA PHE A 187 -7.02 -19.34 3.15
C PHE A 187 -7.24 -20.65 3.89
N ASN A 188 -7.58 -20.58 5.20
CA ASN A 188 -8.03 -21.74 5.97
C ASN A 188 -9.31 -22.38 5.37
N ASP A 189 -10.26 -21.57 4.90
CA ASP A 189 -11.32 -22.01 3.99
C ASP A 189 -10.81 -21.87 2.56
N LYS A 190 -10.72 -22.99 1.84
CA LYS A 190 -10.10 -23.06 0.52
C LYS A 190 -10.95 -22.52 -0.63
N THR A 191 -12.18 -22.10 -0.37
CA THR A 191 -13.15 -21.69 -1.40
C THR A 191 -12.65 -20.55 -2.28
N PHE A 192 -11.95 -19.57 -1.68
CA PHE A 192 -11.46 -18.40 -2.41
C PHE A 192 -9.94 -18.38 -2.63
N ASN A 193 -9.30 -19.53 -2.48
CA ASN A 193 -7.90 -19.68 -2.87
C ASN A 193 -7.68 -19.31 -4.33
N GLY A 194 -6.52 -18.74 -4.64
CA GLY A 194 -6.18 -18.54 -6.04
C GLY A 194 -5.10 -17.50 -6.27
N PHE A 195 -4.90 -17.25 -7.55
CA PHE A 195 -3.89 -16.33 -8.03
C PHE A 195 -4.37 -14.87 -7.94
N GLU A 196 -3.46 -14.00 -7.51
CA GLU A 196 -3.58 -12.55 -7.51
C GLU A 196 -2.51 -11.96 -8.40
N PHE A 197 -2.85 -10.87 -9.07
CA PHE A 197 -1.92 -10.14 -9.92
C PHE A 197 -2.30 -8.67 -9.93
N SER A 198 -1.31 -7.79 -9.81
CA SER A 198 -1.44 -6.36 -10.09
C SER A 198 -0.24 -5.86 -10.87
N LEU A 199 -0.50 -4.87 -11.70
CA LEU A 199 0.49 -4.19 -12.52
C LEU A 199 0.28 -2.70 -12.39
N ASP A 200 1.34 -1.98 -12.05
CA ASP A 200 1.44 -0.54 -12.23
C ASP A 200 2.61 -0.26 -13.16
N GLY A 201 2.41 0.56 -14.17
CA GLY A 201 3.45 0.86 -15.13
C GLY A 201 3.22 2.18 -15.84
N GLY A 202 4.22 2.64 -16.54
CA GLY A 202 4.14 3.88 -17.29
C GLY A 202 5.49 4.34 -17.77
N PHE A 203 5.56 5.57 -18.21
CA PHE A 203 6.83 6.20 -18.54
C PHE A 203 6.78 7.71 -18.35
N VAL A 204 7.94 8.26 -18.11
CA VAL A 204 8.21 9.70 -18.20
C VAL A 204 9.13 9.92 -19.38
N MET A 205 8.79 10.87 -20.26
CA MET A 205 9.56 11.18 -21.45
C MET A 205 9.87 12.67 -21.51
N ALA A 206 11.17 12.99 -21.48
CA ALA A 206 11.62 14.37 -21.72
C ALA A 206 11.47 14.70 -23.21
N LEU A 207 10.78 15.79 -23.48
CA LEU A 207 10.53 16.34 -24.80
C LEU A 207 11.39 17.59 -25.03
N PRO A 208 11.54 18.09 -26.29
CA PRO A 208 12.16 19.37 -26.55
C PRO A 208 11.46 20.53 -25.82
N TRP A 209 12.19 21.65 -25.64
CA TRP A 209 11.69 22.90 -25.03
C TRP A 209 11.27 22.80 -23.57
N ASP A 210 11.98 21.96 -22.77
CA ASP A 210 11.69 21.73 -21.34
C ASP A 210 10.26 21.24 -21.09
N MET A 211 9.78 20.39 -21.99
CA MET A 211 8.51 19.71 -21.85
C MET A 211 8.72 18.26 -21.36
N GLU A 212 7.71 17.72 -20.71
CA GLU A 212 7.69 16.34 -20.22
C GLU A 212 6.33 15.71 -20.53
N LEU A 213 6.35 14.48 -21.00
CA LEU A 213 5.15 13.63 -21.16
C LEU A 213 5.21 12.49 -20.17
N GLU A 214 4.15 12.34 -19.41
CA GLU A 214 3.96 11.33 -18.38
C GLU A 214 2.71 10.50 -18.64
N THR A 215 2.77 9.21 -18.42
CA THR A 215 1.57 8.35 -18.44
C THR A 215 1.74 7.17 -17.52
N TYR A 216 0.62 6.75 -16.93
CA TYR A 216 0.54 5.59 -16.04
C TYR A 216 -0.62 4.70 -16.44
N ILE A 217 -0.44 3.40 -16.22
CA ILE A 217 -1.45 2.38 -16.36
C ILE A 217 -1.47 1.52 -15.10
N THR A 218 -2.64 1.29 -14.55
CA THR A 218 -2.87 0.38 -13.43
C THR A 218 -3.80 -0.75 -13.85
N TYR A 219 -3.49 -1.94 -13.42
CA TYR A 219 -4.34 -3.12 -13.55
C TYR A 219 -4.40 -3.87 -12.23
N ILE A 220 -5.60 -4.05 -11.70
CA ILE A 220 -5.86 -4.79 -10.48
C ILE A 220 -6.65 -6.05 -10.84
N GLY A 221 -5.94 -7.17 -10.99
CA GLY A 221 -6.56 -8.48 -11.13
C GLY A 221 -7.30 -8.88 -9.84
N LYS A 222 -7.86 -10.09 -9.81
CA LYS A 222 -8.60 -10.56 -8.63
C LYS A 222 -7.75 -10.49 -7.37
N GLN A 223 -8.12 -9.58 -6.46
CA GLN A 223 -7.59 -9.50 -5.10
C GLN A 223 -8.51 -10.27 -4.18
N ARG A 224 -8.00 -11.28 -3.53
CA ARG A 224 -8.80 -12.27 -2.81
C ARG A 224 -8.88 -11.95 -1.33
N ASN A 225 -10.05 -12.21 -0.77
CA ASN A 225 -10.27 -12.23 0.65
C ASN A 225 -10.87 -13.59 1.08
N TYR A 226 -11.13 -13.78 2.36
CA TYR A 226 -11.60 -15.06 2.91
C TYR A 226 -13.00 -15.45 2.43
N ASN A 227 -13.81 -14.52 1.92
CA ASN A 227 -15.20 -14.73 1.48
C ASN A 227 -15.49 -14.23 0.07
N GLY A 228 -14.45 -13.86 -0.70
CA GLY A 228 -14.67 -13.35 -2.06
C GLY A 228 -13.43 -12.83 -2.75
N TYR A 229 -13.67 -11.89 -3.65
CA TYR A 229 -12.61 -11.16 -4.35
C TYR A 229 -13.10 -9.81 -4.88
N TYR A 230 -12.16 -8.91 -5.10
CA TYR A 230 -12.32 -7.68 -5.87
C TYR A 230 -11.42 -7.73 -7.10
N ALA A 231 -11.87 -7.22 -8.24
CA ALA A 231 -11.08 -7.07 -9.45
C ALA A 231 -11.44 -5.77 -10.18
N GLU A 232 -10.47 -5.22 -10.86
CA GLU A 232 -10.63 -3.99 -11.63
C GLU A 232 -9.96 -4.12 -12.99
N SER A 233 -10.56 -3.54 -14.04
CA SER A 233 -9.97 -3.55 -15.38
C SER A 233 -8.75 -2.61 -15.46
N PRO A 234 -7.91 -2.77 -16.49
CA PRO A 234 -6.83 -1.82 -16.72
C PRO A 234 -7.36 -0.38 -16.86
N ILE A 235 -6.71 0.52 -16.17
CA ILE A 235 -6.97 1.96 -16.22
C ILE A 235 -5.72 2.63 -16.77
N ILE A 236 -5.85 3.46 -17.80
CA ILE A 236 -4.85 4.47 -18.10
C ILE A 236 -5.22 5.66 -17.24
N GLU A 237 -4.50 5.81 -16.12
CA GLU A 237 -4.85 6.81 -15.12
C GLU A 237 -4.78 8.21 -15.71
N ASP A 238 -3.59 8.60 -16.19
CA ASP A 238 -3.37 9.94 -16.67
C ASP A 238 -2.40 9.95 -17.87
N ILE A 239 -2.65 10.88 -18.79
CA ILE A 239 -1.67 11.34 -19.75
C ILE A 239 -1.43 12.81 -19.49
N THR A 240 -0.27 13.16 -19.01
CA THR A 240 0.08 14.53 -18.62
C THR A 240 1.19 15.05 -19.50
N ILE A 241 0.99 16.22 -20.06
CA ILE A 241 2.05 17.01 -20.70
C ILE A 241 2.33 18.24 -19.84
N SER A 242 3.57 18.43 -19.45
CA SER A 242 4.00 19.56 -18.63
C SER A 242 5.08 20.36 -19.32
N LYS A 243 5.15 21.65 -18.97
CA LYS A 243 6.20 22.56 -19.43
C LYS A 243 6.65 23.48 -18.31
N ASP A 244 7.95 23.50 -18.08
CA ASP A 244 8.60 24.48 -17.23
C ASP A 244 9.03 25.70 -18.06
N PHE A 245 8.39 26.86 -17.82
CA PHE A 245 8.75 28.13 -18.46
C PHE A 245 9.88 28.84 -17.71
N SER A 246 9.97 28.57 -16.40
CA SER A 246 11.05 29.06 -15.53
C SER A 246 11.10 28.18 -14.25
N ASN A 247 12.11 28.39 -13.41
CA ASN A 247 12.21 27.71 -12.12
C ASN A 247 10.97 27.94 -11.21
N ASN A 248 10.21 28.99 -11.47
CA ASN A 248 9.09 29.41 -10.63
C ASN A 248 7.73 29.28 -11.33
N PHE A 249 7.70 28.97 -12.62
CA PHE A 249 6.45 28.92 -13.39
C PHE A 249 6.38 27.66 -14.26
N SER A 250 5.37 26.83 -14.02
CA SER A 250 5.07 25.64 -14.82
C SER A 250 3.58 25.54 -15.14
N VAL A 251 3.31 24.89 -16.25
CA VAL A 251 1.95 24.56 -16.70
C VAL A 251 1.89 23.10 -17.08
N SER A 252 0.85 22.40 -16.62
CA SER A 252 0.60 21.01 -16.98
C SER A 252 -0.84 20.83 -17.43
N LEU A 253 -1.02 20.05 -18.48
CA LEU A 253 -2.32 19.63 -18.99
C LEU A 253 -2.40 18.10 -18.84
N SER A 254 -3.37 17.63 -18.05
CA SER A 254 -3.64 16.21 -17.87
C SER A 254 -4.94 15.82 -18.54
N TYR A 255 -4.97 14.65 -19.16
CA TYR A 255 -6.18 13.94 -19.54
C TYR A 255 -6.30 12.72 -18.63
N GLU A 256 -7.22 12.83 -17.67
CA GLU A 256 -7.44 11.83 -16.62
C GLU A 256 -8.38 10.73 -17.09
N GLU A 257 -8.17 9.50 -16.61
CA GLU A 257 -8.90 8.28 -17.01
C GLU A 257 -9.05 8.17 -18.54
N ALA A 258 -7.91 8.32 -19.21
CA ALA A 258 -7.84 8.45 -20.66
C ALA A 258 -8.29 7.15 -21.34
N PHE A 259 -9.26 7.25 -22.26
CA PHE A 259 -9.70 6.28 -23.26
C PHE A 259 -10.50 5.08 -22.76
N LEU A 260 -10.31 4.58 -21.53
CA LEU A 260 -10.95 3.36 -21.04
C LEU A 260 -11.93 3.69 -19.91
N ALA A 261 -13.04 2.97 -19.89
CA ALA A 261 -13.93 2.96 -18.73
C ALA A 261 -13.40 1.93 -17.73
N THR A 262 -13.38 2.29 -16.47
CA THR A 262 -13.04 1.37 -15.38
C THR A 262 -14.19 0.40 -15.17
N LYS A 263 -13.90 -0.90 -15.25
CA LYS A 263 -14.84 -1.97 -14.90
C LYS A 263 -14.39 -2.62 -13.62
N TYR A 264 -15.28 -2.71 -12.65
CA TYR A 264 -15.01 -3.40 -11.40
C TYR A 264 -15.96 -4.58 -11.20
N GLU A 265 -15.50 -5.56 -10.47
CA GLU A 265 -16.26 -6.70 -10.02
C GLU A 265 -15.89 -7.03 -8.59
N GLU A 266 -16.88 -7.10 -7.73
CA GLU A 266 -16.73 -7.56 -6.34
C GLU A 266 -17.66 -8.76 -6.12
N VAL A 267 -17.10 -9.82 -5.56
CA VAL A 267 -17.85 -11.01 -5.17
C VAL A 267 -17.67 -11.22 -3.67
N CYS A 268 -18.78 -11.41 -2.99
CA CYS A 268 -18.84 -11.75 -1.57
C CYS A 268 -19.82 -12.92 -1.36
N GLN A 269 -19.37 -13.91 -0.60
CA GLN A 269 -20.18 -15.10 -0.29
C GLN A 269 -20.20 -15.33 1.22
N GLY A 270 -21.37 -15.56 1.76
CA GLY A 270 -21.60 -15.94 3.15
C GLY A 270 -22.32 -17.29 3.27
N PRO A 271 -22.71 -17.66 4.50
CA PRO A 271 -23.31 -18.98 4.76
C PRO A 271 -24.60 -19.24 3.96
N ASN A 272 -25.40 -18.21 3.71
CA ASN A 272 -26.69 -18.30 3.05
C ASN A 272 -26.94 -17.23 1.98
N TYR A 273 -25.89 -16.57 1.50
CA TYR A 273 -25.99 -15.60 0.42
C TYR A 273 -24.76 -15.65 -0.52
N TYR A 274 -25.00 -15.18 -1.74
CA TYR A 274 -23.98 -14.86 -2.72
C TYR A 274 -24.30 -13.47 -3.29
N GLN A 275 -23.34 -12.58 -3.23
CA GLN A 275 -23.46 -11.22 -3.77
C GLN A 275 -22.39 -11.00 -4.81
N ARG A 276 -22.78 -10.44 -5.93
CA ARG A 276 -21.89 -10.00 -6.98
C ARG A 276 -22.26 -8.57 -7.37
N ASP A 277 -21.35 -7.66 -7.10
CA ASP A 277 -21.47 -6.28 -7.52
C ASP A 277 -20.52 -6.03 -8.67
N TRP A 278 -21.00 -5.38 -9.70
CA TRP A 278 -20.22 -5.06 -10.87
C TRP A 278 -20.71 -3.77 -11.49
N GLY A 279 -19.80 -3.04 -12.10
CA GLY A 279 -20.14 -1.79 -12.73
C GLY A 279 -19.06 -1.31 -13.67
N GLU A 280 -19.40 -0.24 -14.38
CA GLU A 280 -18.53 0.48 -15.27
C GLU A 280 -18.65 1.97 -14.95
N THR A 281 -17.50 2.62 -14.72
CA THR A 281 -17.44 4.06 -14.51
C THR A 281 -16.50 4.68 -15.53
N LYS A 282 -16.84 5.87 -16.01
CA LYS A 282 -15.99 6.66 -16.90
C LYS A 282 -15.98 8.11 -16.42
N HIS A 283 -14.83 8.55 -15.93
CA HIS A 283 -14.65 9.89 -15.38
C HIS A 283 -13.61 10.72 -16.15
N SER A 284 -13.53 10.52 -17.49
CA SER A 284 -12.54 11.24 -18.30
C SER A 284 -12.67 12.76 -18.15
N ALA A 285 -11.58 13.41 -17.79
CA ALA A 285 -11.53 14.85 -17.60
C ALA A 285 -10.23 15.44 -18.11
N PHE A 286 -10.31 16.66 -18.62
CA PHE A 286 -9.13 17.49 -18.84
C PHE A 286 -8.91 18.36 -17.62
N ARG A 287 -7.66 18.41 -17.13
CA ARG A 287 -7.28 19.24 -16.01
C ARG A 287 -6.06 20.09 -16.36
N LEU A 288 -6.20 21.39 -16.18
CA LEU A 288 -5.11 22.35 -16.38
C LEU A 288 -4.57 22.77 -15.01
N TYR A 289 -3.28 22.55 -14.80
CA TYR A 289 -2.56 23.03 -13.63
C TYR A 289 -1.62 24.17 -14.02
N VAL A 290 -1.68 25.24 -13.26
CA VAL A 290 -0.76 26.36 -13.37
C VAL A 290 -0.10 26.54 -12.02
N ARG A 291 1.21 26.39 -11.96
CA ARG A 291 1.99 26.54 -10.75
C ARG A 291 2.89 27.76 -10.87
N TYR A 292 2.79 28.65 -9.91
CA TYR A 292 3.69 29.76 -9.73
C TYR A 292 4.22 29.79 -8.29
N VAL A 293 5.55 29.79 -8.12
CA VAL A 293 6.20 29.79 -6.82
C VAL A 293 6.69 31.19 -6.50
N PHE A 294 6.09 31.82 -5.50
CA PHE A 294 6.54 33.10 -4.96
C PHE A 294 7.61 32.87 -3.91
N ASN A 295 8.79 33.44 -4.14
CA ASN A 295 9.83 33.51 -3.11
C ASN A 295 9.76 34.89 -2.47
N ALA A 296 8.91 35.05 -1.45
CA ALA A 296 8.81 36.27 -0.66
C ALA A 296 9.28 35.98 0.78
N GLY A 297 10.36 36.61 1.20
CA GLY A 297 10.88 36.54 2.58
C GLY A 297 12.39 36.42 2.66
N ASN A 298 12.96 36.82 3.79
CA ASN A 298 14.37 36.55 4.10
C ASN A 298 14.53 35.06 4.43
N LYS A 299 15.35 34.34 3.65
CA LYS A 299 15.72 32.96 3.97
C LYS A 299 16.46 32.95 5.31
N THR A 300 15.96 32.20 6.27
CA THR A 300 16.75 31.91 7.47
C THR A 300 17.91 30.97 7.09
N LEU A 301 19.03 31.07 7.79
CA LEU A 301 20.21 30.20 7.54
C LEU A 301 19.86 28.72 7.51
N LYS A 302 18.89 28.31 8.33
CA LYS A 302 18.40 26.93 8.40
C LYS A 302 17.65 26.48 7.15
N ASP A 303 16.82 27.37 6.60
CA ASP A 303 16.09 27.13 5.34
C ASP A 303 17.05 27.12 4.13
N ALA A 304 18.15 27.88 4.22
CA ALA A 304 19.20 27.90 3.20
C ALA A 304 19.99 26.59 3.17
N GLU A 305 20.39 26.04 4.32
CA GLU A 305 21.11 24.76 4.41
C GLU A 305 20.23 23.57 3.97
N GLU A 306 18.93 23.58 4.31
CA GLU A 306 17.99 22.55 3.91
C GLU A 306 17.71 22.61 2.41
N LEU A 307 17.57 23.82 1.83
CA LEU A 307 17.44 24.02 0.40
C LEU A 307 18.72 23.66 -0.37
N GLU A 308 19.89 23.98 0.17
CA GLU A 308 21.18 23.62 -0.42
C GLU A 308 21.37 22.09 -0.43
N SER A 309 20.98 21.39 0.64
CA SER A 309 21.00 19.93 0.71
C SER A 309 20.04 19.28 -0.29
N LEU A 310 18.86 19.85 -0.47
CA LEU A 310 17.88 19.41 -1.49
C LEU A 310 18.38 19.72 -2.91
N MET A 311 18.92 20.90 -3.14
CA MET A 311 19.51 21.29 -4.44
C MET A 311 20.79 20.52 -4.77
N GLU A 312 21.60 20.13 -3.78
CA GLU A 312 22.74 19.22 -3.99
C GLU A 312 22.29 17.81 -4.29
N SER A 313 21.21 17.34 -3.69
CA SER A 313 20.59 16.06 -4.05
C SER A 313 20.06 16.08 -5.48
N GLU A 314 19.40 17.15 -5.91
CA GLU A 314 18.93 17.35 -7.30
C GLU A 314 20.07 17.59 -8.28
N LYS A 315 21.11 18.36 -7.92
CA LYS A 315 22.30 18.52 -8.75
C LYS A 315 23.08 17.21 -8.90
N ASN A 316 23.15 16.41 -7.85
CA ASN A 316 23.74 15.07 -7.91
C ASN A 316 22.91 14.11 -8.78
N VAL A 317 21.61 14.34 -8.91
CA VAL A 317 20.74 13.65 -9.87
C VAL A 317 20.97 14.20 -11.29
N LYS A 318 21.13 15.52 -11.46
CA LYS A 318 21.37 16.17 -12.78
C LYS A 318 22.84 16.05 -13.28
N GLN A 319 23.85 15.99 -12.39
CA GLN A 319 25.25 15.72 -12.78
C GLN A 319 25.55 14.23 -12.98
N ARG A 320 24.59 13.39 -12.71
CA ARG A 320 24.63 11.97 -13.08
C ARG A 320 24.02 11.70 -14.46
N LYS A 321 23.71 12.79 -15.19
CA LYS A 321 23.33 12.75 -16.61
C LYS A 321 24.55 12.73 -17.52
#